data_496b463043d735f5c69290e0f182ede4
#
_entry.id   496b463043d735f5c69290e0f182ede4
#
_cell.length_a   1.000
_cell.length_b   1.000
_cell.length_c   1.000
_cell.angle_alpha   90.00
_cell.angle_beta   90.00
_cell.angle_gamma   90.00
#
_symmetry.space_group_name_H-M   'P 1'
#
loop_
_entity.id
_entity.type
_entity.pdbx_description
1 polymer ?
#
loop_
_entity_poly.entity_id
_entity_poly.type
_entity_poly.pdbx_seq_one_letter_code
_entity_poly.pdbx_strand_id
1 'polypeptide(L)'
;MLSNSRSTTQAPASSESTAASASGFSRNEPAANTQQGSHDVEVNQIRHPFWRWLIRTMQKAHLSRLTLILPDQRSVHIGDIKESVPAPTIRLNSTAAVRKAYISGVLGWGEAYIEGDWETDDLLQVTEWAMHNDKALDDVFEGSAFGRWLHRLLHRLNDNSLKGSRRNISAHYDLGNAFYAQWLDPSMTYSSALYRHPKETLQTAQHNKYDRILELLNIQPQDKVLEIGCGWGGFAERLLTQHKESQYHGVTLSTEQLAWAQNRLKNRAVDNRGEATLTDYRMIEGQYDKIASIEMLEAVGEAHWPTYFKTLYDRLKPGGEAVIQVITIEEKRFESYRNNADFIQRYIFPGGMLLTPRVVQEQAEQAGLELNHQQAFGQDYARTLSAWRDKFEDAWESVRPLGFDDRFRRLWRYYLCYCESGFRHESIDVYLFRLKKPE
;
A
#
# COMPACT_ATOMS: atom_id res chain seq x y z
N MET A 1 47.35 -51.64 0.12
CA MET A 1 48.30 -51.49 -0.99
C MET A 1 48.10 -50.04 -1.44
N LEU A 2 48.92 -49.14 -0.98
CA LEU A 2 50.09 -48.48 -1.61
C LEU A 2 49.64 -47.64 -2.80
N SER A 3 49.92 -46.36 -2.95
CA SER A 3 50.91 -45.40 -2.40
C SER A 3 50.59 -44.02 -2.94
N ASN A 4 50.62 -43.04 -2.10
CA ASN A 4 51.49 -41.85 -2.05
C ASN A 4 52.11 -41.34 -3.36
N SER A 5 51.98 -40.05 -3.65
CA SER A 5 53.15 -39.15 -3.60
C SER A 5 52.79 -37.66 -3.69
N ARG A 6 53.43 -36.93 -2.79
CA ARG A 6 53.57 -35.48 -2.66
C ARG A 6 54.58 -34.90 -3.67
N SER A 7 54.49 -33.61 -3.94
CA SER A 7 55.58 -32.59 -3.80
C SER A 7 55.07 -31.24 -4.35
N THR A 8 54.98 -30.20 -3.56
CA THR A 8 55.90 -29.13 -3.09
C THR A 8 56.78 -28.53 -4.19
N THR A 9 56.68 -27.23 -4.43
CA THR A 9 57.60 -26.17 -4.04
C THR A 9 57.46 -24.93 -4.93
N GLN A 10 57.35 -23.79 -4.31
CA GLN A 10 58.12 -22.53 -4.29
C GLN A 10 57.91 -21.49 -5.41
N ALA A 11 57.61 -20.25 -4.90
CA ALA A 11 57.88 -18.97 -5.55
C ALA A 11 59.38 -18.62 -5.52
N PRO A 12 59.84 -17.63 -6.27
CA PRO A 12 60.12 -16.34 -5.72
C PRO A 12 59.89 -15.10 -6.63
N ALA A 13 59.63 -14.04 -6.07
CA ALA A 13 59.96 -12.64 -5.88
C ALA A 13 60.73 -11.86 -6.95
N SER A 14 60.24 -10.57 -7.11
CA SER A 14 60.93 -9.27 -7.28
C SER A 14 61.50 -8.94 -8.68
N SER A 15 61.15 -7.78 -9.26
CA SER A 15 61.70 -6.45 -9.11
C SER A 15 61.39 -5.55 -10.32
N GLU A 16 61.01 -4.32 -9.99
CA GLU A 16 61.42 -3.01 -10.58
C GLU A 16 61.18 -2.62 -12.01
N SER A 17 60.35 -1.54 -12.11
CA SER A 17 60.70 -0.23 -12.70
C SER A 17 61.01 -0.12 -14.22
N THR A 18 60.16 0.64 -14.91
CA THR A 18 60.56 1.92 -15.54
C THR A 18 59.37 2.65 -16.18
N ALA A 19 59.39 3.94 -16.02
CA ALA A 19 58.47 4.93 -16.57
C ALA A 19 58.69 5.14 -18.09
N ALA A 20 57.62 5.48 -18.82
CA ALA A 20 57.59 6.63 -19.72
C ALA A 20 56.29 6.77 -20.53
N SER A 21 55.82 7.96 -20.51
CA SER A 21 55.25 8.81 -21.56
C SER A 21 53.78 8.67 -21.91
N ALA A 22 53.19 9.81 -21.70
CA ALA A 22 51.85 10.30 -22.03
C ALA A 22 51.44 10.12 -23.51
N SER A 23 50.16 9.76 -23.70
CA SER A 23 49.38 10.26 -24.82
C SER A 23 47.94 10.43 -24.37
N GLY A 24 47.43 11.66 -24.57
CA GLY A 24 46.14 12.12 -24.05
C GLY A 24 44.96 11.39 -24.65
N PHE A 25 44.06 11.01 -23.76
CA PHE A 25 42.66 10.76 -24.10
C PHE A 25 41.81 11.84 -23.40
N SER A 26 41.24 12.69 -24.26
CA SER A 26 40.21 13.66 -23.92
C SER A 26 39.09 12.97 -23.16
N ARG A 27 38.91 13.31 -21.87
CA ARG A 27 37.71 13.01 -21.11
C ARG A 27 36.61 13.92 -21.65
N ASN A 28 35.64 13.34 -22.35
CA ASN A 28 34.35 13.96 -22.51
C ASN A 28 33.70 14.07 -21.10
N GLU A 29 33.71 15.28 -20.55
CA GLU A 29 32.87 15.64 -19.45
C GLU A 29 31.40 15.44 -19.86
N PRO A 30 30.57 14.80 -19.03
CA PRO A 30 29.13 14.81 -19.27
C PRO A 30 28.63 16.25 -19.11
N ALA A 31 27.84 16.68 -20.07
CA ALA A 31 27.25 18.00 -20.13
C ALA A 31 26.68 18.41 -18.77
N ALA A 32 27.15 19.54 -18.27
CA ALA A 32 26.65 20.19 -17.09
C ALA A 32 25.12 20.32 -17.20
N ASN A 33 24.44 19.67 -16.31
CA ASN A 33 23.01 19.85 -16.07
C ASN A 33 22.84 21.29 -15.60
N THR A 34 22.40 22.16 -16.49
CA THR A 34 22.08 23.55 -16.20
C THR A 34 20.86 23.55 -15.26
N GLN A 35 21.11 23.54 -13.97
CA GLN A 35 20.13 23.98 -12.98
C GLN A 35 19.79 25.43 -13.33
N GLN A 36 18.70 25.62 -14.10
CA GLN A 36 18.08 26.94 -14.23
C GLN A 36 17.60 27.33 -12.85
N GLY A 37 18.34 28.22 -12.21
CA GLY A 37 18.00 28.77 -10.88
C GLY A 37 16.61 29.41 -10.94
N SER A 38 15.70 28.92 -10.14
CA SER A 38 14.41 29.59 -9.92
C SER A 38 14.67 30.92 -9.21
N HIS A 39 14.07 31.98 -9.70
CA HIS A 39 14.16 33.31 -9.06
C HIS A 39 13.04 33.46 -8.04
N ASP A 40 13.39 33.66 -6.79
CA ASP A 40 12.45 33.98 -5.72
C ASP A 40 11.77 35.31 -6.00
N VAL A 41 10.43 35.33 -5.99
CA VAL A 41 9.64 36.53 -6.24
C VAL A 41 8.61 36.77 -5.15
N GLU A 42 8.42 38.04 -4.82
CA GLU A 42 7.29 38.46 -3.98
C GLU A 42 5.97 38.31 -4.76
N VAL A 43 4.89 38.04 -4.04
CA VAL A 43 3.54 37.83 -4.61
C VAL A 43 3.09 38.98 -5.51
N ASN A 44 3.48 40.23 -5.18
CA ASN A 44 3.13 41.40 -5.95
C ASN A 44 3.82 41.49 -7.33
N GLN A 45 4.91 40.77 -7.53
CA GLN A 45 5.65 40.66 -8.79
C GLN A 45 5.07 39.62 -9.74
N ILE A 46 4.13 38.78 -9.26
CA ILE A 46 3.43 37.78 -10.09
C ILE A 46 2.45 38.48 -11.02
N ARG A 47 2.72 38.44 -12.33
CA ARG A 47 1.89 39.12 -13.34
C ARG A 47 0.52 38.48 -13.52
N HIS A 48 0.45 37.15 -13.47
CA HIS A 48 -0.79 36.41 -13.74
C HIS A 48 -1.78 36.51 -12.56
N PRO A 49 -2.98 37.03 -12.72
CA PRO A 49 -3.91 37.36 -11.63
C PRO A 49 -4.38 36.12 -10.88
N PHE A 50 -4.54 34.98 -11.56
CA PHE A 50 -4.92 33.70 -10.95
C PHE A 50 -3.86 33.20 -9.95
N TRP A 51 -2.57 33.19 -10.34
CA TRP A 51 -1.49 32.78 -9.45
C TRP A 51 -1.35 33.70 -8.25
N ARG A 52 -1.52 35.00 -8.46
CA ARG A 52 -1.50 35.98 -7.37
C ARG A 52 -2.63 35.75 -6.37
N TRP A 53 -3.83 35.47 -6.86
CA TRP A 53 -4.99 35.14 -6.02
C TRP A 53 -4.74 33.86 -5.23
N LEU A 54 -4.33 32.76 -5.87
CA LEU A 54 -4.05 31.48 -5.24
C LEU A 54 -3.03 31.62 -4.10
N ILE A 55 -1.87 32.22 -4.41
CA ILE A 55 -0.78 32.33 -3.44
C ILE A 55 -1.20 33.19 -2.23
N ARG A 56 -1.92 34.29 -2.46
CA ARG A 56 -2.50 35.08 -1.37
C ARG A 56 -3.49 34.30 -0.52
N THR A 57 -4.30 33.42 -1.11
CA THR A 57 -5.22 32.55 -0.38
C THR A 57 -4.45 31.54 0.48
N MET A 58 -3.45 30.90 -0.10
CA MET A 58 -2.61 29.95 0.62
C MET A 58 -1.78 30.60 1.74
N GLN A 59 -1.30 31.84 1.54
CA GLN A 59 -0.59 32.58 2.59
C GLN A 59 -1.47 32.92 3.81
N LYS A 60 -2.76 33.12 3.60
CA LYS A 60 -3.73 33.36 4.70
C LYS A 60 -4.10 32.12 5.48
N ALA A 61 -3.88 30.94 4.93
CA ALA A 61 -4.30 29.67 5.52
C ALA A 61 -3.34 29.12 6.57
N HIS A 62 -2.29 29.89 6.98
CA HIS A 62 -1.31 29.47 8.01
C HIS A 62 -0.67 28.10 7.75
N LEU A 63 -0.41 27.80 6.49
CA LEU A 63 0.25 26.57 6.06
C LEU A 63 1.69 26.50 6.55
N SER A 64 2.23 25.31 6.70
CA SER A 64 3.67 25.11 6.82
C SER A 64 4.37 25.37 5.49
N ARG A 65 5.69 25.52 5.54
CA ARG A 65 6.52 25.90 4.39
C ARG A 65 6.28 25.01 3.16
N LEU A 66 6.03 25.64 2.03
CA LEU A 66 5.91 25.07 0.70
C LEU A 66 6.60 25.98 -0.30
N THR A 67 7.38 25.43 -1.22
CA THR A 67 7.92 26.14 -2.37
C THR A 67 7.12 25.78 -3.62
N LEU A 68 6.52 26.76 -4.28
CA LEU A 68 5.87 26.57 -5.58
C LEU A 68 6.75 27.16 -6.69
N ILE A 69 7.07 26.35 -7.69
CA ILE A 69 7.69 26.80 -8.93
C ILE A 69 6.56 26.93 -9.95
N LEU A 70 6.33 28.16 -10.42
CA LEU A 70 5.26 28.48 -11.38
C LEU A 70 5.66 28.05 -12.82
N PRO A 71 4.72 27.97 -13.78
CA PRO A 71 5.03 27.62 -15.17
C PRO A 71 6.06 28.53 -15.86
N ASP A 72 6.21 29.75 -15.38
CA ASP A 72 7.21 30.71 -15.87
C ASP A 72 8.57 30.60 -15.12
N GLN A 73 8.80 29.51 -14.39
CA GLN A 73 10.00 29.15 -13.62
C GLN A 73 10.29 30.09 -12.42
N ARG A 74 9.36 30.93 -12.03
CA ARG A 74 9.48 31.72 -10.81
C ARG A 74 9.14 30.90 -9.59
N SER A 75 9.90 31.02 -8.50
CA SER A 75 9.61 30.36 -7.23
C SER A 75 8.91 31.31 -6.26
N VAL A 76 7.98 30.76 -5.50
CA VAL A 76 7.26 31.45 -4.44
C VAL A 76 7.23 30.57 -3.20
N HIS A 77 7.57 31.17 -2.07
CA HIS A 77 7.49 30.49 -0.78
C HIS A 77 6.17 30.84 -0.09
N ILE A 78 5.51 29.81 0.44
CA ILE A 78 4.25 29.91 1.17
C ILE A 78 4.46 29.33 2.56
N GLY A 79 3.89 29.97 3.56
CA GLY A 79 3.90 29.50 4.94
C GLY A 79 5.26 29.60 5.63
N ASP A 80 5.28 29.17 6.89
CA ASP A 80 6.42 29.24 7.77
C ASP A 80 7.11 27.89 7.92
N ILE A 81 8.42 27.92 8.18
CA ILE A 81 9.17 26.70 8.53
C ILE A 81 8.69 26.26 9.91
N LYS A 82 8.13 25.04 9.97
CA LYS A 82 7.75 24.38 11.22
C LYS A 82 8.70 23.22 11.47
N GLU A 83 9.13 23.06 12.70
CA GLU A 83 9.98 21.95 13.10
C GLU A 83 9.25 20.62 12.84
N SER A 84 9.97 19.64 12.32
CA SER A 84 9.46 18.30 12.00
C SER A 84 8.37 18.22 10.90
N VAL A 85 8.08 19.34 10.20
CA VAL A 85 7.16 19.32 9.05
C VAL A 85 7.96 19.48 7.76
N PRO A 86 7.76 18.59 6.76
CA PRO A 86 8.41 18.72 5.46
C PRO A 86 8.15 20.08 4.80
N ALA A 87 9.13 20.57 4.07
CA ALA A 87 9.05 21.82 3.28
C ALA A 87 9.24 21.49 1.78
N PRO A 88 8.27 20.82 1.13
CA PRO A 88 8.43 20.31 -0.22
C PRO A 88 8.49 21.42 -1.27
N THR A 89 9.03 21.05 -2.44
CA THR A 89 8.97 21.87 -3.64
C THR A 89 8.01 21.22 -4.64
N ILE A 90 7.06 21.99 -5.15
CA ILE A 90 6.11 21.58 -6.17
C ILE A 90 6.29 22.46 -7.41
N ARG A 91 6.54 21.84 -8.54
CA ARG A 91 6.58 22.51 -9.86
C ARG A 91 5.23 22.38 -10.54
N LEU A 92 4.59 23.51 -10.79
CA LEU A 92 3.32 23.58 -11.50
C LEU A 92 3.58 23.72 -12.99
N ASN A 93 3.17 22.74 -13.78
CA ASN A 93 3.34 22.74 -15.23
C ASN A 93 2.20 23.49 -15.94
N SER A 94 1.02 23.53 -15.31
CA SER A 94 -0.17 24.20 -15.86
C SER A 94 -1.12 24.71 -14.77
N THR A 95 -2.06 25.58 -15.15
CA THR A 95 -3.15 25.99 -14.27
C THR A 95 -4.17 24.86 -14.02
N ALA A 96 -4.11 23.78 -14.80
CA ALA A 96 -5.03 22.65 -14.68
C ALA A 96 -4.88 21.95 -13.31
N ALA A 97 -3.66 21.89 -12.76
CA ALA A 97 -3.40 21.34 -11.42
C ALA A 97 -4.29 21.99 -10.35
N VAL A 98 -4.27 23.30 -10.29
CA VAL A 98 -5.05 24.05 -9.29
C VAL A 98 -6.53 24.01 -9.58
N ARG A 99 -6.92 24.06 -10.86
CA ARG A 99 -8.33 23.94 -11.25
C ARG A 99 -8.92 22.60 -10.82
N LYS A 100 -8.19 21.49 -11.03
CA LYS A 100 -8.61 20.14 -10.59
C LYS A 100 -8.71 20.08 -9.07
N ALA A 101 -7.71 20.60 -8.34
CA ALA A 101 -7.74 20.70 -6.89
C ALA A 101 -8.93 21.51 -6.36
N TYR A 102 -9.24 22.65 -6.99
CA TYR A 102 -10.38 23.48 -6.60
C TYR A 102 -11.74 22.80 -6.85
N ILE A 103 -11.88 22.03 -7.93
CA ILE A 103 -13.13 21.32 -8.27
C ILE A 103 -13.33 20.08 -7.40
N SER A 104 -12.28 19.30 -7.16
CA SER A 104 -12.34 17.96 -6.60
C SER A 104 -11.42 17.75 -5.37
N GLY A 105 -10.92 18.82 -4.76
CA GLY A 105 -10.10 18.76 -3.55
C GLY A 105 -8.83 17.90 -3.74
N VAL A 106 -8.50 17.14 -2.72
CA VAL A 106 -7.33 16.25 -2.69
C VAL A 106 -7.36 15.22 -3.84
N LEU A 107 -8.54 14.73 -4.21
CA LEU A 107 -8.69 13.81 -5.35
C LEU A 107 -8.22 14.46 -6.66
N GLY A 108 -8.68 15.70 -6.95
CA GLY A 108 -8.28 16.44 -8.14
C GLY A 108 -6.79 16.80 -8.15
N TRP A 109 -6.19 16.99 -6.97
CA TRP A 109 -4.76 17.18 -6.83
C TRP A 109 -3.96 15.94 -7.23
N GLY A 110 -4.38 14.74 -6.77
CA GLY A 110 -3.79 13.47 -7.18
C GLY A 110 -3.95 13.20 -8.67
N GLU A 111 -5.15 13.46 -9.24
CA GLU A 111 -5.39 13.37 -10.69
C GLU A 111 -4.44 14.28 -11.49
N ALA A 112 -4.21 15.49 -11.01
CA ALA A 112 -3.30 16.43 -11.64
C ALA A 112 -1.85 15.93 -11.66
N TYR A 113 -1.39 15.25 -10.60
CA TYR A 113 -0.08 14.62 -10.56
C TYR A 113 0.03 13.49 -11.61
N ILE A 114 -0.97 12.63 -11.65
CA ILE A 114 -1.01 11.49 -12.59
C ILE A 114 -0.94 11.97 -14.04
N GLU A 115 -1.63 13.05 -14.36
CA GLU A 115 -1.64 13.66 -15.69
C GLU A 115 -0.42 14.56 -15.99
N GLY A 116 0.48 14.77 -15.00
CA GLY A 116 1.68 15.58 -15.17
C GLY A 116 1.45 17.09 -15.13
N ASP A 117 0.31 17.54 -14.61
CA ASP A 117 0.02 18.97 -14.44
C ASP A 117 0.89 19.63 -13.36
N TRP A 118 1.47 18.82 -12.46
CA TRP A 118 2.49 19.21 -11.50
C TRP A 118 3.49 18.08 -11.22
N GLU A 119 4.66 18.45 -10.72
CA GLU A 119 5.78 17.56 -10.42
C GLU A 119 6.47 17.95 -9.11
N THR A 120 7.22 17.00 -8.56
CA THR A 120 8.07 17.18 -7.39
C THR A 120 9.22 16.19 -7.42
N ASP A 121 10.33 16.54 -6.78
CA ASP A 121 11.46 15.64 -6.63
C ASP A 121 11.21 14.59 -5.53
N ASP A 122 10.37 14.91 -4.54
CA ASP A 122 10.00 14.02 -3.45
C ASP A 122 8.48 14.06 -3.19
N LEU A 123 7.79 13.05 -3.73
CA LEU A 123 6.34 12.96 -3.61
C LEU A 123 5.89 12.63 -2.19
N LEU A 124 6.68 11.85 -1.44
CA LEU A 124 6.36 11.54 -0.05
C LEU A 124 6.34 12.79 0.81
N GLN A 125 7.32 13.68 0.65
CA GLN A 125 7.32 14.96 1.37
C GLN A 125 6.07 15.80 1.06
N VAL A 126 5.58 15.78 -0.19
CA VAL A 126 4.35 16.50 -0.56
C VAL A 126 3.14 15.90 0.12
N THR A 127 3.01 14.56 0.14
CA THR A 127 1.87 13.90 0.80
C THR A 127 1.91 14.04 2.32
N GLU A 128 3.08 13.95 2.94
CA GLU A 128 3.26 14.24 4.38
C GLU A 128 2.94 15.70 4.72
N TRP A 129 3.42 16.64 3.90
CA TRP A 129 3.09 18.06 4.06
C TRP A 129 1.56 18.28 3.97
N ALA A 130 0.89 17.63 3.02
CA ALA A 130 -0.57 17.73 2.89
C ALA A 130 -1.29 17.17 4.11
N MET A 131 -0.85 16.05 4.69
CA MET A 131 -1.43 15.49 5.92
C MET A 131 -1.27 16.44 7.12
N HIS A 132 -0.10 17.10 7.26
CA HIS A 132 0.12 18.09 8.30
C HIS A 132 -0.75 19.34 8.17
N ASN A 133 -1.16 19.69 6.96
CA ASN A 133 -1.93 20.89 6.67
C ASN A 133 -3.40 20.57 6.28
N ASP A 134 -3.86 19.35 6.52
CA ASP A 134 -5.15 18.82 6.11
C ASP A 134 -6.33 19.80 6.32
N LYS A 135 -6.54 20.24 7.58
CA LYS A 135 -7.60 21.19 7.92
C LYS A 135 -7.47 22.55 7.20
N ALA A 136 -6.24 23.06 7.11
CA ALA A 136 -6.00 24.36 6.46
C ALA A 136 -6.18 24.26 4.94
N LEU A 137 -5.87 23.11 4.36
CA LEU A 137 -6.09 22.85 2.93
C LEU A 137 -7.57 22.67 2.59
N ASP A 138 -8.36 22.07 3.49
CA ASP A 138 -9.82 22.00 3.33
C ASP A 138 -10.43 23.38 3.21
N ASP A 139 -9.99 24.35 4.04
CA ASP A 139 -10.44 25.74 3.96
C ASP A 139 -10.04 26.45 2.64
N VAL A 140 -8.88 26.09 2.07
CA VAL A 140 -8.37 26.66 0.80
C VAL A 140 -9.07 26.05 -0.42
N PHE A 141 -9.30 24.73 -0.38
CA PHE A 141 -9.81 23.93 -1.49
C PHE A 141 -11.16 23.29 -1.17
N GLU A 142 -12.07 23.97 -0.49
CA GLU A 142 -13.45 23.50 -0.36
C GLU A 142 -13.99 23.24 -1.76
N GLY A 143 -13.86 21.97 -2.20
CA GLY A 143 -14.35 21.53 -3.50
C GLY A 143 -15.81 21.87 -3.69
N SER A 144 -16.23 22.21 -4.91
CA SER A 144 -17.63 22.58 -5.18
C SER A 144 -18.58 21.47 -4.72
N ALA A 145 -19.71 21.85 -4.09
CA ALA A 145 -20.73 20.90 -3.65
C ALA A 145 -21.21 19.99 -4.80
N PHE A 146 -21.16 20.46 -6.04
CA PHE A 146 -21.48 19.71 -7.24
C PHE A 146 -20.45 18.59 -7.54
N GLY A 147 -19.14 18.88 -7.41
CA GLY A 147 -18.09 17.86 -7.59
C GLY A 147 -18.23 16.73 -6.58
N ARG A 148 -18.44 17.07 -5.30
CA ARG A 148 -18.68 16.08 -4.22
C ARG A 148 -19.94 15.25 -4.46
N TRP A 149 -21.02 15.85 -4.96
CA TRP A 149 -22.25 15.13 -5.31
C TRP A 149 -22.03 14.13 -6.45
N LEU A 150 -21.34 14.53 -7.51
CA LEU A 150 -21.03 13.66 -8.65
C LEU A 150 -20.13 12.47 -8.23
N HIS A 151 -19.12 12.70 -7.38
CA HIS A 151 -18.28 11.64 -6.86
C HIS A 151 -19.06 10.62 -6.01
N ARG A 152 -19.97 11.08 -5.15
CA ARG A 152 -20.86 10.19 -4.37
C ARG A 152 -21.76 9.32 -5.27
N LEU A 153 -22.28 9.88 -6.35
CA LEU A 153 -23.10 9.11 -7.28
C LEU A 153 -22.29 8.01 -7.97
N LEU A 154 -21.05 8.31 -8.42
CA LEU A 154 -20.16 7.35 -9.07
C LEU A 154 -19.70 6.25 -8.10
N HIS A 155 -19.48 6.59 -6.83
CA HIS A 155 -19.12 5.59 -5.82
C HIS A 155 -20.22 4.54 -5.60
N ARG A 156 -21.49 4.95 -5.59
CA ARG A 156 -22.64 4.03 -5.45
C ARG A 156 -22.78 3.02 -6.60
N LEU A 157 -22.18 3.29 -7.76
CA LEU A 157 -22.21 2.37 -8.91
C LEU A 157 -21.21 1.21 -8.80
N ASN A 158 -20.29 1.26 -7.85
CA ASN A 158 -19.26 0.23 -7.60
C ASN A 158 -19.61 -0.70 -6.43
N ASP A 159 -20.89 -1.02 -6.25
CA ASP A 159 -21.36 -1.91 -5.17
C ASP A 159 -20.70 -3.31 -5.23
N ASN A 160 -20.35 -3.85 -4.05
CA ASN A 160 -19.72 -5.16 -3.85
C ASN A 160 -20.72 -6.33 -3.74
N SER A 161 -21.76 -6.32 -4.57
CA SER A 161 -22.58 -7.52 -4.81
C SER A 161 -21.72 -8.69 -5.32
N LEU A 162 -22.28 -9.93 -5.38
CA LEU A 162 -21.54 -11.11 -5.88
C LEU A 162 -20.85 -10.87 -7.24
N LYS A 163 -21.50 -10.16 -8.16
CA LYS A 163 -20.92 -9.80 -9.47
C LYS A 163 -19.97 -8.60 -9.36
N GLY A 164 -20.30 -7.63 -8.51
CA GLY A 164 -19.47 -6.44 -8.27
C GLY A 164 -18.12 -6.78 -7.63
N SER A 165 -18.10 -7.61 -6.59
CA SER A 165 -16.88 -8.06 -5.92
C SER A 165 -15.91 -8.74 -6.89
N ARG A 166 -16.42 -9.67 -7.73
CA ARG A 166 -15.58 -10.35 -8.73
C ARG A 166 -14.98 -9.36 -9.73
N ARG A 167 -15.80 -8.42 -10.24
CA ARG A 167 -15.34 -7.39 -11.19
C ARG A 167 -14.30 -6.45 -10.55
N ASN A 168 -14.53 -6.01 -9.33
CA ASN A 168 -13.66 -5.06 -8.63
C ASN A 168 -12.31 -5.70 -8.27
N ILE A 169 -12.32 -6.95 -7.80
CA ILE A 169 -11.10 -7.74 -7.53
C ILE A 169 -10.35 -8.00 -8.84
N SER A 170 -11.04 -8.41 -9.92
CA SER A 170 -10.42 -8.61 -11.22
C SER A 170 -9.74 -7.32 -11.72
N ALA A 171 -10.41 -6.17 -11.64
CA ALA A 171 -9.84 -4.91 -12.11
C ALA A 171 -8.53 -4.51 -11.40
N HIS A 172 -8.37 -4.84 -10.11
CA HIS A 172 -7.14 -4.54 -9.36
C HIS A 172 -6.06 -5.61 -9.59
N TYR A 173 -6.40 -6.91 -9.56
CA TYR A 173 -5.42 -8.00 -9.67
C TYR A 173 -5.13 -8.44 -11.11
N ASP A 174 -5.87 -7.97 -12.12
CA ASP A 174 -5.59 -8.18 -13.55
C ASP A 174 -4.34 -7.41 -14.05
N LEU A 175 -3.65 -6.68 -13.16
CA LEU A 175 -2.29 -6.18 -13.41
C LEU A 175 -1.29 -7.35 -13.63
N GLY A 176 -1.67 -8.57 -13.25
CA GLY A 176 -0.95 -9.80 -13.52
C GLY A 176 0.14 -10.14 -12.49
N ASN A 177 0.35 -11.44 -12.29
CA ASN A 177 1.38 -11.94 -11.36
C ASN A 177 2.79 -11.42 -11.71
N ALA A 178 3.09 -11.24 -13.01
CA ALA A 178 4.37 -10.73 -13.47
C ALA A 178 4.66 -9.32 -12.97
N PHE A 179 3.64 -8.47 -12.86
CA PHE A 179 3.76 -7.12 -12.30
C PHE A 179 4.10 -7.16 -10.79
N TYR A 180 3.31 -7.90 -10.02
CA TYR A 180 3.50 -7.97 -8.57
C TYR A 180 4.84 -8.61 -8.19
N ALA A 181 5.29 -9.62 -8.94
CA ALA A 181 6.57 -10.29 -8.72
C ALA A 181 7.81 -9.40 -8.89
N GLN A 182 7.68 -8.23 -9.56
CA GLN A 182 8.81 -7.32 -9.75
C GLN A 182 9.16 -6.56 -8.45
N TRP A 183 8.20 -6.31 -7.59
CA TRP A 183 8.39 -5.40 -6.45
C TRP A 183 7.90 -5.94 -5.10
N LEU A 184 7.06 -6.97 -5.04
CA LEU A 184 6.77 -7.67 -3.79
C LEU A 184 7.99 -8.46 -3.31
N ASP A 185 7.93 -8.94 -2.07
CA ASP A 185 8.89 -9.90 -1.54
C ASP A 185 8.68 -11.31 -2.14
N PRO A 186 9.64 -12.24 -2.01
CA PRO A 186 9.51 -13.59 -2.58
C PRO A 186 8.30 -14.39 -2.09
N SER A 187 7.72 -14.02 -0.94
CA SER A 187 6.48 -14.66 -0.46
C SER A 187 5.24 -14.19 -1.22
N MET A 188 5.36 -13.18 -2.11
CA MET A 188 4.24 -12.57 -2.84
C MET A 188 3.14 -12.10 -1.89
N THR A 189 3.54 -11.40 -0.81
CA THR A 189 2.59 -10.92 0.19
C THR A 189 2.23 -9.47 -0.06
N TYR A 190 0.97 -9.21 -0.42
CA TYR A 190 0.44 -7.87 -0.67
C TYR A 190 -0.48 -7.44 0.47
N SER A 191 0.10 -7.32 1.65
CA SER A 191 -0.50 -6.82 2.89
C SER A 191 0.60 -6.36 3.84
N SER A 192 0.27 -5.63 4.91
CA SER A 192 1.27 -5.15 5.87
C SER A 192 2.15 -6.27 6.40
N ALA A 193 3.44 -6.02 6.47
CA ALA A 193 4.39 -6.80 7.23
C ALA A 193 4.37 -6.39 8.72
N LEU A 194 4.95 -7.21 9.62
CA LEU A 194 5.14 -6.90 11.03
C LEU A 194 6.64 -7.01 11.36
N TYR A 195 7.27 -5.87 11.68
CA TYR A 195 8.70 -5.80 11.94
C TYR A 195 8.97 -5.92 13.43
N ARG A 196 9.82 -6.86 13.82
CA ARG A 196 10.27 -7.04 15.20
C ARG A 196 11.54 -6.24 15.49
N HIS A 197 12.35 -5.96 14.44
CA HIS A 197 13.60 -5.22 14.56
C HIS A 197 13.84 -4.25 13.38
N PRO A 198 14.56 -3.14 13.60
CA PRO A 198 14.78 -2.14 12.55
C PRO A 198 15.50 -2.63 11.29
N LYS A 199 16.34 -3.68 11.41
CA LYS A 199 17.17 -4.20 10.30
C LYS A 199 16.56 -5.39 9.57
N GLU A 200 15.32 -5.79 9.87
CA GLU A 200 14.68 -6.91 9.19
C GLU A 200 14.37 -6.60 7.73
N THR A 201 14.52 -7.63 6.88
CA THR A 201 14.06 -7.57 5.49
C THR A 201 12.54 -7.64 5.43
N LEU A 202 11.96 -7.14 4.34
CA LEU A 202 10.51 -7.23 4.10
C LEU A 202 10.02 -8.68 4.19
N GLN A 203 10.73 -9.64 3.59
CA GLN A 203 10.36 -11.05 3.65
C GLN A 203 10.33 -11.60 5.09
N THR A 204 11.34 -11.26 5.90
CA THR A 204 11.35 -11.66 7.31
C THR A 204 10.17 -11.07 8.07
N ALA A 205 9.87 -9.79 7.84
CA ALA A 205 8.75 -9.12 8.46
C ALA A 205 7.38 -9.68 8.01
N GLN A 206 7.24 -10.11 6.74
CA GLN A 206 6.06 -10.83 6.27
C GLN A 206 5.90 -12.19 6.97
N HIS A 207 6.98 -12.91 7.17
CA HIS A 207 6.94 -14.16 7.94
C HIS A 207 6.58 -13.91 9.41
N ASN A 208 7.13 -12.87 10.05
CA ASN A 208 6.76 -12.48 11.41
C ASN A 208 5.25 -12.19 11.56
N LYS A 209 4.65 -11.52 10.56
CA LYS A 209 3.23 -11.27 10.52
C LYS A 209 2.42 -12.57 10.49
N TYR A 210 2.78 -13.50 9.64
CA TYR A 210 2.12 -14.81 9.59
C TYR A 210 2.30 -15.57 10.89
N ASP A 211 3.51 -15.59 11.46
CA ASP A 211 3.78 -16.22 12.75
C ASP A 211 2.91 -15.62 13.86
N ARG A 212 2.74 -14.29 13.85
CA ARG A 212 1.87 -13.61 14.83
C ARG A 212 0.40 -14.00 14.68
N ILE A 213 -0.08 -14.16 13.46
CA ILE A 213 -1.44 -14.65 13.20
C ILE A 213 -1.60 -16.09 13.69
N LEU A 214 -0.62 -16.98 13.42
CA LEU A 214 -0.63 -18.37 13.90
C LEU A 214 -0.58 -18.45 15.42
N GLU A 215 0.23 -17.62 16.09
CA GLU A 215 0.27 -17.49 17.55
C GLU A 215 -1.11 -17.09 18.11
N LEU A 216 -1.75 -16.08 17.53
CA LEU A 216 -3.07 -15.59 17.97
C LEU A 216 -4.18 -16.61 17.72
N LEU A 217 -4.11 -17.38 16.64
CA LEU A 217 -5.03 -18.49 16.35
C LEU A 217 -4.83 -19.67 17.29
N ASN A 218 -3.66 -19.77 17.96
CA ASN A 218 -3.33 -20.88 18.84
C ASN A 218 -3.58 -22.26 18.18
N ILE A 219 -2.98 -22.45 17.00
CA ILE A 219 -3.19 -23.64 16.16
C ILE A 219 -2.85 -24.92 16.92
N GLN A 220 -3.79 -25.84 16.98
CA GLN A 220 -3.63 -27.16 17.57
C GLN A 220 -3.35 -28.23 16.49
N PRO A 221 -2.75 -29.37 16.85
CA PRO A 221 -2.66 -30.51 15.92
C PRO A 221 -4.02 -30.87 15.34
N GLN A 222 -4.08 -31.15 14.04
CA GLN A 222 -5.29 -31.54 13.28
C GLN A 222 -6.34 -30.45 13.10
N ASP A 223 -6.08 -29.18 13.55
CA ASP A 223 -6.99 -28.09 13.28
C ASP A 223 -7.23 -27.93 11.77
N LYS A 224 -8.49 -27.69 11.41
CA LYS A 224 -8.92 -27.32 10.07
C LYS A 224 -8.98 -25.80 9.98
N VAL A 225 -8.08 -25.21 9.20
CA VAL A 225 -7.92 -23.75 9.07
C VAL A 225 -8.50 -23.27 7.75
N LEU A 226 -9.39 -22.27 7.81
CA LEU A 226 -9.88 -21.55 6.65
C LEU A 226 -9.12 -20.25 6.48
N GLU A 227 -8.70 -19.90 5.25
CA GLU A 227 -8.24 -18.55 4.91
C GLU A 227 -9.20 -17.89 3.92
N ILE A 228 -9.80 -16.76 4.32
CA ILE A 228 -10.66 -15.98 3.46
C ILE A 228 -9.82 -14.88 2.79
N GLY A 229 -9.64 -15.00 1.46
CA GLY A 229 -8.74 -14.14 0.71
C GLY A 229 -7.29 -14.65 0.73
N CYS A 230 -7.06 -15.87 0.25
CA CYS A 230 -5.76 -16.55 0.39
C CYS A 230 -4.62 -15.95 -0.47
N GLY A 231 -4.90 -14.96 -1.30
CA GLY A 231 -3.90 -14.34 -2.16
C GLY A 231 -3.06 -15.36 -2.94
N TRP A 232 -1.76 -15.21 -2.94
CA TRP A 232 -0.80 -16.12 -3.58
C TRP A 232 -0.35 -17.28 -2.68
N GLY A 233 -1.04 -17.55 -1.55
CA GLY A 233 -0.81 -18.69 -0.67
C GLY A 233 0.37 -18.55 0.28
N GLY A 234 0.82 -17.34 0.59
CA GLY A 234 1.94 -17.13 1.52
C GLY A 234 1.66 -17.60 2.95
N PHE A 235 0.47 -17.29 3.48
CA PHE A 235 0.05 -17.77 4.79
C PHE A 235 -0.15 -19.30 4.81
N ALA A 236 -0.76 -19.86 3.77
CA ALA A 236 -0.93 -21.31 3.62
C ALA A 236 0.40 -22.07 3.69
N GLU A 237 1.41 -21.61 2.94
CA GLU A 237 2.75 -22.18 2.97
C GLU A 237 3.35 -22.11 4.38
N ARG A 238 3.23 -20.97 5.08
CA ARG A 238 3.76 -20.79 6.43
C ARG A 238 3.07 -21.70 7.43
N LEU A 239 1.73 -21.73 7.44
CA LEU A 239 0.93 -22.62 8.30
C LEU A 239 1.32 -24.08 8.11
N LEU A 240 1.22 -24.60 6.88
CA LEU A 240 1.41 -26.04 6.62
C LEU A 240 2.86 -26.52 6.79
N THR A 241 3.82 -25.59 6.73
CA THR A 241 5.23 -25.91 7.01
C THR A 241 5.48 -26.04 8.51
N GLN A 242 4.87 -25.19 9.34
CA GLN A 242 5.06 -25.18 10.80
C GLN A 242 4.16 -26.20 11.51
N HIS A 243 2.90 -26.33 11.08
CA HIS A 243 1.88 -27.18 11.67
C HIS A 243 1.58 -28.38 10.77
N LYS A 244 2.41 -29.44 10.89
CA LYS A 244 2.43 -30.58 9.97
C LYS A 244 1.19 -31.47 10.03
N GLU A 245 0.34 -31.35 11.05
CA GLU A 245 -0.87 -32.16 11.22
C GLU A 245 -2.14 -31.36 10.85
N SER A 246 -2.05 -30.05 10.68
CA SER A 246 -3.20 -29.20 10.35
C SER A 246 -3.62 -29.35 8.89
N GLN A 247 -4.90 -29.08 8.64
CA GLN A 247 -5.49 -28.98 7.31
C GLN A 247 -5.79 -27.53 6.96
N TYR A 248 -5.74 -27.19 5.69
CA TYR A 248 -5.95 -25.83 5.20
C TYR A 248 -6.91 -25.79 4.03
N HIS A 249 -7.82 -24.81 4.03
CA HIS A 249 -8.65 -24.45 2.90
C HIS A 249 -8.57 -22.94 2.67
N GLY A 250 -8.04 -22.52 1.52
CA GLY A 250 -8.00 -21.12 1.12
C GLY A 250 -9.04 -20.80 0.04
N VAL A 251 -9.66 -19.61 0.13
CA VAL A 251 -10.58 -19.15 -0.90
C VAL A 251 -10.13 -17.82 -1.48
N THR A 252 -10.29 -17.65 -2.80
CA THR A 252 -10.03 -16.41 -3.52
C THR A 252 -11.02 -16.23 -4.66
N LEU A 253 -11.16 -14.99 -5.16
CA LEU A 253 -11.94 -14.69 -6.38
C LEU A 253 -11.05 -14.46 -7.61
N SER A 254 -9.72 -14.43 -7.44
CA SER A 254 -8.76 -14.22 -8.52
C SER A 254 -8.24 -15.55 -9.06
N THR A 255 -8.45 -15.80 -10.34
CA THR A 255 -7.94 -17.00 -11.04
C THR A 255 -6.41 -17.01 -11.08
N GLU A 256 -5.77 -15.83 -11.20
CA GLU A 256 -4.32 -15.68 -11.20
C GLU A 256 -3.70 -16.03 -9.85
N GLN A 257 -4.30 -15.53 -8.77
CA GLN A 257 -3.86 -15.87 -7.41
C GLN A 257 -4.06 -17.35 -7.11
N LEU A 258 -5.23 -17.90 -7.51
CA LEU A 258 -5.53 -19.33 -7.32
C LEU A 258 -4.48 -20.23 -7.96
N ALA A 259 -4.18 -20.01 -9.24
CA ALA A 259 -3.20 -20.83 -9.96
C ALA A 259 -1.81 -20.77 -9.28
N TRP A 260 -1.42 -19.58 -8.82
CA TRP A 260 -0.16 -19.40 -8.09
C TRP A 260 -0.17 -20.11 -6.74
N ALA A 261 -1.22 -19.95 -5.94
CA ALA A 261 -1.36 -20.59 -4.63
C ALA A 261 -1.33 -22.11 -4.74
N GLN A 262 -2.06 -22.71 -5.71
CA GLN A 262 -2.05 -24.15 -5.97
C GLN A 262 -0.67 -24.65 -6.36
N ASN A 263 0.04 -23.95 -7.25
CA ASN A 263 1.42 -24.29 -7.62
C ASN A 263 2.37 -24.20 -6.40
N ARG A 264 2.20 -23.21 -5.54
CA ARG A 264 2.98 -23.05 -4.31
C ARG A 264 2.80 -24.23 -3.37
N LEU A 265 1.56 -24.61 -3.09
CA LEU A 265 1.24 -25.76 -2.23
C LEU A 265 1.85 -27.07 -2.78
N LYS A 266 1.72 -27.31 -4.07
CA LYS A 266 2.30 -28.46 -4.76
C LYS A 266 3.83 -28.48 -4.69
N ASN A 267 4.49 -27.36 -4.97
CA ASN A 267 5.94 -27.25 -4.96
C ASN A 267 6.54 -27.44 -3.54
N ARG A 268 5.76 -27.18 -2.51
CA ARG A 268 6.14 -27.44 -1.09
C ARG A 268 5.73 -28.82 -0.60
N ALA A 269 5.11 -29.66 -1.45
CA ALA A 269 4.60 -30.99 -1.10
C ALA A 269 3.65 -30.98 0.12
N VAL A 270 2.79 -29.96 0.19
CA VAL A 270 1.78 -29.81 1.25
C VAL A 270 0.35 -29.80 0.70
N ASP A 271 0.19 -30.07 -0.60
CA ASP A 271 -1.10 -30.12 -1.32
C ASP A 271 -2.01 -31.28 -0.86
N ASN A 272 -1.45 -32.31 -0.20
CA ASN A 272 -2.22 -33.36 0.45
C ASN A 272 -2.96 -32.92 1.73
N ARG A 273 -2.63 -31.75 2.28
CA ARG A 273 -3.22 -31.18 3.50
C ARG A 273 -3.82 -29.79 3.30
N GLY A 274 -3.61 -29.20 2.14
CA GLY A 274 -4.05 -27.86 1.82
C GLY A 274 -4.59 -27.76 0.41
N GLU A 275 -5.73 -27.09 0.29
CA GLU A 275 -6.34 -26.76 -0.99
C GLU A 275 -6.63 -25.27 -1.09
N ALA A 276 -6.63 -24.74 -2.30
CA ALA A 276 -7.12 -23.40 -2.60
C ALA A 276 -8.21 -23.51 -3.69
N THR A 277 -9.31 -22.75 -3.53
CA THR A 277 -10.48 -22.81 -4.42
C THR A 277 -10.92 -21.42 -4.87
N LEU A 278 -11.52 -21.36 -6.08
CA LEU A 278 -12.14 -20.15 -6.61
C LEU A 278 -13.56 -20.04 -6.04
N THR A 279 -13.67 -19.51 -4.83
CA THR A 279 -14.92 -19.49 -4.07
C THR A 279 -15.13 -18.14 -3.42
N ASP A 280 -16.34 -17.60 -3.55
CA ASP A 280 -16.74 -16.42 -2.78
C ASP A 280 -16.95 -16.81 -1.31
N TYR A 281 -16.45 -16.00 -0.37
CA TYR A 281 -16.55 -16.31 1.06
C TYR A 281 -17.99 -16.55 1.54
N ARG A 282 -18.98 -15.95 0.88
CA ARG A 282 -20.41 -16.14 1.16
C ARG A 282 -20.92 -17.54 0.81
N MET A 283 -20.19 -18.27 -0.02
CA MET A 283 -20.55 -19.61 -0.53
C MET A 283 -19.75 -20.73 0.12
N ILE A 284 -18.91 -20.42 1.11
CA ILE A 284 -18.14 -21.43 1.84
C ILE A 284 -19.08 -22.36 2.61
N GLU A 285 -18.81 -23.64 2.57
CA GLU A 285 -19.51 -24.67 3.32
C GLU A 285 -18.63 -25.28 4.42
N GLY A 286 -19.26 -26.01 5.33
CA GLY A 286 -18.58 -26.70 6.42
C GLY A 286 -18.22 -25.78 7.60
N GLN A 287 -17.48 -26.33 8.56
CA GLN A 287 -17.00 -25.63 9.74
C GLN A 287 -15.51 -25.88 9.95
N TYR A 288 -14.86 -24.91 10.57
CA TYR A 288 -13.42 -24.85 10.77
C TYR A 288 -13.10 -24.57 12.22
N ASP A 289 -11.95 -25.05 12.69
CA ASP A 289 -11.47 -24.78 14.03
C ASP A 289 -10.92 -23.36 14.13
N LYS A 290 -10.28 -22.91 13.04
CA LYS A 290 -9.63 -21.59 12.94
C LYS A 290 -9.93 -20.92 11.61
N ILE A 291 -10.02 -19.59 11.63
CA ILE A 291 -10.17 -18.76 10.42
C ILE A 291 -9.10 -17.66 10.42
N ALA A 292 -8.41 -17.46 9.31
CA ALA A 292 -7.59 -16.31 9.01
C ALA A 292 -8.23 -15.48 7.88
N SER A 293 -8.14 -14.15 7.96
CA SER A 293 -8.52 -13.25 6.86
C SER A 293 -7.63 -12.00 6.90
N ILE A 294 -6.85 -11.78 5.85
CA ILE A 294 -5.76 -10.79 5.85
C ILE A 294 -6.08 -9.74 4.79
N GLU A 295 -6.42 -8.52 5.23
CA GLU A 295 -6.75 -7.35 4.38
C GLU A 295 -7.76 -7.70 3.27
N MET A 296 -8.85 -8.34 3.66
CA MET A 296 -9.95 -8.70 2.77
C MET A 296 -11.23 -7.91 3.09
N LEU A 297 -11.44 -7.56 4.38
CA LEU A 297 -12.65 -6.89 4.84
C LEU A 297 -12.85 -5.52 4.18
N GLU A 298 -11.77 -4.84 3.84
CA GLU A 298 -11.75 -3.56 3.13
C GLU A 298 -12.44 -3.66 1.76
N ALA A 299 -12.31 -4.81 1.10
CA ALA A 299 -12.93 -5.06 -0.21
C ALA A 299 -14.39 -5.52 -0.13
N VAL A 300 -14.93 -5.73 1.07
CA VAL A 300 -16.30 -6.23 1.27
C VAL A 300 -17.34 -5.14 1.02
N GLY A 301 -17.06 -3.91 1.44
CA GLY A 301 -18.00 -2.79 1.39
C GLY A 301 -19.02 -2.79 2.55
N GLU A 302 -19.44 -1.61 2.96
CA GLU A 302 -20.23 -1.38 4.18
C GLU A 302 -21.52 -2.21 4.25
N ALA A 303 -22.28 -2.28 3.14
CA ALA A 303 -23.55 -2.99 3.09
C ALA A 303 -23.41 -4.50 3.37
N HIS A 304 -22.21 -5.05 3.25
CA HIS A 304 -21.95 -6.48 3.38
C HIS A 304 -21.15 -6.85 4.64
N TRP A 305 -20.76 -5.91 5.49
CA TRP A 305 -20.08 -6.20 6.75
C TRP A 305 -20.86 -7.19 7.64
N PRO A 306 -22.18 -7.02 7.85
CA PRO A 306 -22.93 -8.00 8.64
C PRO A 306 -22.86 -9.41 8.08
N THR A 307 -22.88 -9.55 6.75
CA THR A 307 -22.74 -10.84 6.06
C THR A 307 -21.35 -11.45 6.28
N TYR A 308 -20.30 -10.63 6.23
CA TYR A 308 -18.94 -11.10 6.45
C TYR A 308 -18.76 -11.64 7.89
N PHE A 309 -19.12 -10.87 8.90
CA PHE A 309 -19.00 -11.31 10.30
C PHE A 309 -19.89 -12.49 10.61
N LYS A 310 -21.11 -12.53 10.03
CA LYS A 310 -21.97 -13.71 10.12
C LYS A 310 -21.33 -14.94 9.49
N THR A 311 -20.65 -14.81 8.36
CA THR A 311 -19.92 -15.91 7.74
C THR A 311 -18.79 -16.41 8.63
N LEU A 312 -18.02 -15.55 9.28
CA LEU A 312 -17.02 -15.97 10.27
C LEU A 312 -17.67 -16.79 11.38
N TYR A 313 -18.77 -16.30 11.94
CA TYR A 313 -19.51 -17.01 12.99
C TYR A 313 -20.03 -18.39 12.54
N ASP A 314 -20.68 -18.45 11.38
CA ASP A 314 -21.29 -19.69 10.85
C ASP A 314 -20.25 -20.74 10.47
N ARG A 315 -19.07 -20.30 10.01
CA ARG A 315 -17.96 -21.18 9.58
C ARG A 315 -17.06 -21.61 10.75
N LEU A 316 -17.06 -20.92 11.88
CA LEU A 316 -16.36 -21.37 13.07
C LEU A 316 -17.16 -22.48 13.78
N LYS A 317 -16.48 -23.52 14.26
CA LYS A 317 -17.00 -24.43 15.26
C LYS A 317 -17.23 -23.69 16.59
N PRO A 318 -18.13 -24.19 17.50
CA PRO A 318 -18.17 -23.68 18.87
C PRO A 318 -16.78 -23.66 19.50
N GLY A 319 -16.41 -22.59 20.22
CA GLY A 319 -15.08 -22.39 20.79
C GLY A 319 -13.97 -22.03 19.78
N GLY A 320 -14.29 -22.06 18.48
CA GLY A 320 -13.33 -21.72 17.40
C GLY A 320 -12.96 -20.24 17.37
N GLU A 321 -11.83 -19.91 16.72
CA GLU A 321 -11.26 -18.58 16.72
C GLU A 321 -10.95 -18.09 15.31
N ALA A 322 -11.15 -16.79 15.08
CA ALA A 322 -10.73 -16.10 13.87
C ALA A 322 -9.70 -15.01 14.19
N VAL A 323 -8.71 -14.85 13.34
CA VAL A 323 -7.83 -13.68 13.34
C VAL A 323 -8.00 -12.95 12.00
N ILE A 324 -8.39 -11.69 12.09
CA ILE A 324 -8.53 -10.83 10.92
C ILE A 324 -7.52 -9.69 11.00
N GLN A 325 -6.80 -9.45 9.89
CA GLN A 325 -5.97 -8.26 9.69
C GLN A 325 -6.77 -7.25 8.89
N VAL A 326 -6.93 -6.05 9.43
CA VAL A 326 -7.82 -5.02 8.84
C VAL A 326 -7.17 -3.65 8.90
N ILE A 327 -7.19 -2.94 7.77
CA ILE A 327 -6.86 -1.50 7.72
C ILE A 327 -8.05 -0.74 8.29
N THR A 328 -7.76 0.18 9.19
CA THR A 328 -8.78 1.01 9.85
C THR A 328 -8.52 2.49 9.63
N ILE A 329 -9.57 3.29 9.74
CA ILE A 329 -9.49 4.75 9.69
C ILE A 329 -9.75 5.33 11.09
N GLU A 330 -9.14 6.47 11.38
CA GLU A 330 -9.36 7.22 12.62
C GLU A 330 -10.84 7.59 12.80
N GLU A 331 -11.40 7.40 14.03
CA GLU A 331 -12.81 7.64 14.34
C GLU A 331 -13.32 9.01 13.88
N LYS A 332 -12.53 10.07 14.11
CA LYS A 332 -12.95 11.43 13.76
C LYS A 332 -13.05 11.68 12.24
N ARG A 333 -12.41 10.82 11.43
CA ARG A 333 -12.41 10.91 9.97
C ARG A 333 -13.49 10.04 9.32
N PHE A 334 -14.02 9.07 10.05
CA PHE A 334 -14.89 8.01 9.51
C PHE A 334 -16.14 8.56 8.81
N GLU A 335 -16.87 9.48 9.43
CA GLU A 335 -18.08 10.04 8.84
C GLU A 335 -17.81 10.85 7.55
N SER A 336 -16.72 11.60 7.51
CA SER A 336 -16.32 12.31 6.30
C SER A 336 -15.89 11.34 5.20
N TYR A 337 -15.08 10.35 5.53
CA TYR A 337 -14.62 9.31 4.62
C TYR A 337 -15.78 8.49 4.04
N ARG A 338 -16.74 8.09 4.86
CA ARG A 338 -17.95 7.35 4.46
C ARG A 338 -18.79 8.08 3.41
N ASN A 339 -18.80 9.41 3.47
CA ASN A 339 -19.64 10.26 2.63
C ASN A 339 -18.91 10.81 1.39
N ASN A 340 -17.59 10.68 1.29
CA ASN A 340 -16.79 11.23 0.21
C ASN A 340 -15.90 10.14 -0.39
N ALA A 341 -15.88 10.04 -1.73
CA ALA A 341 -14.99 9.10 -2.39
C ALA A 341 -13.53 9.52 -2.22
N ASP A 342 -12.71 8.61 -1.74
CA ASP A 342 -11.26 8.76 -1.61
C ASP A 342 -10.54 8.35 -2.91
N PHE A 343 -9.27 8.79 -3.03
CA PHE A 343 -8.39 8.44 -4.13
C PHE A 343 -8.25 6.91 -4.28
N ILE A 344 -8.09 6.19 -3.18
CA ILE A 344 -7.93 4.73 -3.16
C ILE A 344 -9.19 4.05 -3.69
N GLN A 345 -10.37 4.47 -3.23
CA GLN A 345 -11.65 3.93 -3.67
C GLN A 345 -11.91 4.19 -5.16
N ARG A 346 -11.37 5.28 -5.70
CA ARG A 346 -11.60 5.64 -7.10
C ARG A 346 -10.66 4.94 -8.07
N TYR A 347 -9.39 4.80 -7.71
CA TYR A 347 -8.34 4.40 -8.66
C TYR A 347 -7.67 3.08 -8.36
N ILE A 348 -7.70 2.62 -7.10
CA ILE A 348 -6.95 1.44 -6.67
C ILE A 348 -7.90 0.31 -6.26
N PHE A 349 -8.80 0.54 -5.32
CA PHE A 349 -9.74 -0.45 -4.79
C PHE A 349 -11.20 0.02 -4.93
N PRO A 350 -11.80 -0.07 -6.15
CA PRO A 350 -13.18 0.34 -6.35
C PRO A 350 -14.14 -0.44 -5.44
N GLY A 351 -15.00 0.29 -4.72
CA GLY A 351 -15.95 -0.30 -3.77
C GLY A 351 -15.34 -0.63 -2.40
N GLY A 352 -14.05 -0.40 -2.19
CA GLY A 352 -13.40 -0.57 -0.91
C GLY A 352 -13.94 0.40 0.15
N MET A 353 -13.96 -0.04 1.42
CA MET A 353 -14.40 0.77 2.55
C MET A 353 -13.65 0.38 3.81
N LEU A 354 -12.99 1.36 4.44
CA LEU A 354 -12.33 1.16 5.72
C LEU A 354 -13.33 1.25 6.86
N LEU A 355 -13.11 0.44 7.90
CA LEU A 355 -13.83 0.48 9.16
C LEU A 355 -13.01 1.24 10.21
N THR A 356 -13.63 1.56 11.33
CA THR A 356 -12.89 1.93 12.54
C THR A 356 -12.75 0.71 13.45
N PRO A 357 -11.79 0.68 14.39
CA PRO A 357 -11.70 -0.41 15.37
C PRO A 357 -13.00 -0.65 16.13
N ARG A 358 -13.73 0.42 16.47
CA ARG A 358 -15.05 0.35 17.12
C ARG A 358 -16.08 -0.33 16.23
N VAL A 359 -16.15 0.02 14.96
CA VAL A 359 -17.11 -0.61 14.02
C VAL A 359 -16.78 -2.10 13.82
N VAL A 360 -15.50 -2.49 13.76
CA VAL A 360 -15.10 -3.91 13.71
C VAL A 360 -15.63 -4.66 14.92
N GLN A 361 -15.46 -4.11 16.13
CA GLN A 361 -15.96 -4.69 17.37
C GLN A 361 -17.48 -4.82 17.36
N GLU A 362 -18.21 -3.74 17.03
CA GLU A 362 -19.68 -3.71 16.97
C GLU A 362 -20.24 -4.77 16.01
N GLN A 363 -19.63 -4.91 14.83
CA GLN A 363 -20.04 -5.90 13.83
C GLN A 363 -19.76 -7.34 14.28
N ALA A 364 -18.63 -7.58 14.95
CA ALA A 364 -18.28 -8.88 15.52
C ALA A 364 -19.28 -9.28 16.63
N GLU A 365 -19.57 -8.38 17.57
CA GLU A 365 -20.52 -8.60 18.65
C GLU A 365 -21.94 -8.85 18.14
N GLN A 366 -22.41 -8.09 17.14
CA GLN A 366 -23.70 -8.30 16.48
C GLN A 366 -23.82 -9.67 15.81
N ALA A 367 -22.70 -10.22 15.32
CA ALA A 367 -22.66 -11.56 14.76
C ALA A 367 -22.54 -12.68 15.82
N GLY A 368 -22.37 -12.33 17.10
CA GLY A 368 -22.21 -13.27 18.22
C GLY A 368 -20.75 -13.69 18.47
N LEU A 369 -19.78 -12.96 17.91
CA LEU A 369 -18.35 -13.18 18.15
C LEU A 369 -17.83 -12.28 19.27
N GLU A 370 -16.93 -12.79 20.10
CA GLU A 370 -16.26 -12.06 21.16
C GLU A 370 -14.90 -11.54 20.69
N LEU A 371 -14.64 -10.23 20.83
CA LEU A 371 -13.32 -9.66 20.59
C LEU A 371 -12.42 -9.88 21.80
N ASN A 372 -11.43 -10.78 21.66
CA ASN A 372 -10.55 -11.17 22.77
C ASN A 372 -9.16 -10.53 22.71
N HIS A 373 -8.77 -9.99 21.56
CA HIS A 373 -7.48 -9.31 21.39
C HIS A 373 -7.52 -8.36 20.19
N GLN A 374 -6.82 -7.23 20.33
CA GLN A 374 -6.52 -6.32 19.23
C GLN A 374 -5.10 -5.78 19.35
N GLN A 375 -4.43 -5.63 18.22
CA GLN A 375 -3.06 -5.14 18.16
C GLN A 375 -2.89 -4.24 16.93
N ALA A 376 -2.57 -2.95 17.15
CA ALA A 376 -2.22 -1.99 16.11
C ALA A 376 -0.75 -2.11 15.70
N PHE A 377 -0.45 -1.90 14.42
CA PHE A 377 0.92 -1.88 13.87
C PHE A 377 1.06 -1.06 12.57
N GLY A 378 0.35 0.05 12.46
CA GLY A 378 0.32 0.92 11.26
C GLY A 378 1.68 1.48 10.86
N GLN A 379 2.58 1.72 11.84
CA GLN A 379 3.94 2.17 11.53
C GLN A 379 4.74 1.10 10.76
N ASP A 380 4.45 -0.17 10.97
CA ASP A 380 5.02 -1.27 10.17
C ASP A 380 4.46 -1.28 8.75
N TYR A 381 3.20 -0.86 8.58
CA TYR A 381 2.65 -0.69 7.23
C TYR A 381 3.30 0.50 6.50
N ALA A 382 3.50 1.62 7.16
CA ALA A 382 4.26 2.73 6.58
C ALA A 382 5.63 2.25 6.06
N ARG A 383 6.35 1.46 6.86
CA ARG A 383 7.62 0.86 6.47
C ARG A 383 7.49 -0.15 5.32
N THR A 384 6.43 -0.94 5.30
CA THR A 384 6.12 -1.89 4.22
C THR A 384 5.89 -1.16 2.90
N LEU A 385 5.09 -0.07 2.92
CA LEU A 385 4.80 0.76 1.75
C LEU A 385 6.05 1.49 1.24
N SER A 386 6.90 1.97 2.14
CA SER A 386 8.22 2.51 1.78
C SER A 386 9.07 1.48 1.03
N ALA A 387 9.16 0.25 1.56
CA ALA A 387 9.91 -0.83 0.91
C ALA A 387 9.30 -1.22 -0.45
N TRP A 388 7.98 -1.22 -0.59
CA TRP A 388 7.31 -1.47 -1.88
C TRP A 388 7.57 -0.34 -2.87
N ARG A 389 7.50 0.92 -2.44
CA ARG A 389 7.78 2.09 -3.28
C ARG A 389 9.20 2.03 -3.85
N ASP A 390 10.18 1.82 -2.98
CA ASP A 390 11.59 1.78 -3.39
C ASP A 390 11.83 0.62 -4.38
N LYS A 391 11.30 -0.58 -4.09
CA LYS A 391 11.38 -1.72 -5.02
C LYS A 391 10.65 -1.50 -6.34
N PHE A 392 9.48 -0.85 -6.32
CA PHE A 392 8.73 -0.55 -7.53
C PHE A 392 9.50 0.42 -8.44
N GLU A 393 10.11 1.46 -7.85
CA GLU A 393 10.94 2.40 -8.60
C GLU A 393 12.19 1.72 -9.19
N ASP A 394 12.88 0.90 -8.39
CA ASP A 394 14.05 0.14 -8.84
C ASP A 394 13.71 -0.84 -9.97
N ALA A 395 12.51 -1.43 -9.91
CA ALA A 395 12.04 -2.41 -10.89
C ALA A 395 11.38 -1.77 -12.13
N TRP A 396 11.26 -0.44 -12.23
CA TRP A 396 10.47 0.21 -13.27
C TRP A 396 10.86 -0.20 -14.69
N GLU A 397 12.16 -0.33 -14.99
CA GLU A 397 12.62 -0.76 -16.30
C GLU A 397 12.23 -2.21 -16.65
N SER A 398 11.92 -3.03 -15.64
CA SER A 398 11.37 -4.40 -15.81
C SER A 398 9.84 -4.42 -15.86
N VAL A 399 9.18 -3.43 -15.22
CA VAL A 399 7.72 -3.27 -15.23
C VAL A 399 7.22 -2.69 -16.55
N ARG A 400 7.91 -1.72 -17.11
CA ARG A 400 7.52 -1.01 -18.35
C ARG A 400 7.24 -1.96 -19.55
N PRO A 401 8.07 -2.98 -19.84
CA PRO A 401 7.80 -3.93 -20.91
C PRO A 401 6.56 -4.80 -20.73
N LEU A 402 5.99 -4.85 -19.51
CA LEU A 402 4.74 -5.56 -19.23
C LEU A 402 3.48 -4.79 -19.73
N GLY A 403 3.67 -3.61 -20.35
CA GLY A 403 2.59 -2.81 -20.94
C GLY A 403 2.17 -1.61 -20.09
N PHE A 404 2.93 -1.25 -19.07
CA PHE A 404 2.65 -0.12 -18.20
C PHE A 404 3.36 1.15 -18.69
N ASP A 405 2.67 2.28 -18.69
CA ASP A 405 3.15 3.58 -19.13
C ASP A 405 3.56 4.51 -17.97
N ASP A 406 4.11 5.69 -18.30
CA ASP A 406 4.53 6.66 -17.27
C ASP A 406 3.35 7.24 -16.49
N ARG A 407 2.12 7.23 -17.06
CA ARG A 407 0.90 7.61 -16.35
C ARG A 407 0.60 6.59 -15.25
N PHE A 408 0.71 5.30 -15.54
CA PHE A 408 0.58 4.23 -14.55
C PHE A 408 1.68 4.33 -13.47
N ARG A 409 2.93 4.60 -13.84
CA ARG A 409 4.02 4.83 -12.87
C ARG A 409 3.67 5.94 -11.88
N ARG A 410 3.17 7.08 -12.37
CA ARG A 410 2.73 8.20 -11.52
C ARG A 410 1.57 7.80 -10.62
N LEU A 411 0.59 7.07 -11.14
CA LEU A 411 -0.54 6.56 -10.36
C LEU A 411 -0.07 5.68 -9.20
N TRP A 412 0.83 4.72 -9.48
CA TRP A 412 1.31 3.77 -8.50
C TRP A 412 2.19 4.42 -7.43
N ARG A 413 3.08 5.32 -7.83
CA ARG A 413 3.87 6.16 -6.90
C ARG A 413 2.97 6.98 -5.98
N TYR A 414 1.96 7.63 -6.55
CA TYR A 414 1.03 8.45 -5.75
C TYR A 414 0.27 7.58 -4.74
N TYR A 415 -0.22 6.43 -5.17
CA TYR A 415 -0.87 5.45 -4.29
C TYR A 415 0.02 5.07 -3.10
N LEU A 416 1.27 4.63 -3.37
CA LEU A 416 2.18 4.18 -2.32
C LEU A 416 2.55 5.32 -1.36
N CYS A 417 2.88 6.51 -1.86
CA CYS A 417 3.20 7.67 -1.01
C CYS A 417 1.98 8.15 -0.21
N TYR A 418 0.79 8.17 -0.82
CA TYR A 418 -0.45 8.58 -0.14
C TYR A 418 -0.78 7.66 1.04
N CYS A 419 -0.73 6.35 0.83
CA CYS A 419 -0.95 5.39 1.90
C CYS A 419 0.16 5.44 2.96
N GLU A 420 1.44 5.53 2.55
CA GLU A 420 2.56 5.64 3.49
C GLU A 420 2.41 6.86 4.41
N SER A 421 2.05 8.02 3.86
CA SER A 421 1.77 9.23 4.65
C SER A 421 0.58 9.04 5.59
N GLY A 422 -0.48 8.36 5.14
CA GLY A 422 -1.65 8.06 5.96
C GLY A 422 -1.31 7.25 7.21
N PHE A 423 -0.48 6.21 7.07
CA PHE A 423 -0.02 5.39 8.20
C PHE A 423 0.99 6.13 9.09
N ARG A 424 1.94 6.89 8.52
CA ARG A 424 2.89 7.69 9.29
C ARG A 424 2.21 8.73 10.18
N HIS A 425 1.11 9.31 9.72
CA HIS A 425 0.31 10.32 10.43
C HIS A 425 -0.85 9.72 11.22
N GLU A 426 -0.94 8.40 11.33
CA GLU A 426 -1.97 7.69 12.11
C GLU A 426 -3.42 8.06 11.70
N SER A 427 -3.61 8.62 10.48
CA SER A 427 -4.94 8.86 9.92
C SER A 427 -5.62 7.56 9.50
N ILE A 428 -4.83 6.56 9.18
CA ILE A 428 -5.20 5.15 9.02
C ILE A 428 -4.22 4.29 9.82
N ASP A 429 -4.67 3.10 10.22
CA ASP A 429 -3.88 2.13 10.98
C ASP A 429 -4.18 0.72 10.45
N VAL A 430 -3.43 -0.28 10.87
CA VAL A 430 -3.74 -1.70 10.61
C VAL A 430 -3.73 -2.47 11.91
N TYR A 431 -4.72 -3.33 12.06
CA TYR A 431 -4.91 -4.13 13.28
C TYR A 431 -4.97 -5.61 13.00
N LEU A 432 -4.49 -6.41 13.96
CA LEU A 432 -4.90 -7.79 14.14
C LEU A 432 -6.01 -7.84 15.20
N PHE A 433 -7.17 -8.38 14.84
CA PHE A 433 -8.29 -8.66 15.75
C PHE A 433 -8.42 -10.16 15.90
N ARG A 434 -8.45 -10.67 17.16
CA ARG A 434 -8.80 -12.05 17.47
C ARG A 434 -10.23 -12.11 17.96
N LEU A 435 -11.04 -12.84 17.23
CA LEU A 435 -12.46 -13.04 17.47
C LEU A 435 -12.70 -14.49 17.89
N LYS A 436 -13.56 -14.74 18.89
CA LYS A 436 -13.90 -16.07 19.36
C LYS A 436 -15.40 -16.32 19.21
N LYS A 437 -15.77 -17.49 18.70
CA LYS A 437 -17.14 -18.01 18.81
C LYS A 437 -17.30 -18.64 20.17
N PRO A 438 -18.31 -18.27 20.99
CA PRO A 438 -18.63 -18.96 22.24
C PRO A 438 -18.83 -20.46 22.06
N GLU A 439 -18.74 -21.22 23.20
CA GLU A 439 -18.99 -22.66 23.24
C GLU A 439 -20.43 -23.02 22.83
#